data_5596831aad4bed0cadfb83c3bfb1da3d
#
_entry.id   5596831aad4bed0cadfb83c3bfb1da3d
#
_cell.length_a   1.000
_cell.length_b   1.000
_cell.length_c   1.000
_cell.angle_alpha   90.00
_cell.angle_beta   90.00
_cell.angle_gamma   90.00
#
_symmetry.space_group_name_H-M   'P 1'
#
loop_
_entity.id
_entity.type
_entity.pdbx_description
1 polymer ?
#
loop_
_entity_poly.entity_id
_entity_poly.type
_entity_poly.pdbx_seq_one_letter_code
_entity_poly.pdbx_strand_id
1 'polypeptide(L)'
;MFSTIDQKIALNRALNHNLEEMAKQLYDYWFVQFDFPDKNRKPYKSSGGTMTYNENLKRYIPEGWHCGNLFEIATFTNGLACQKFRPKDGEVPLPVIKIREMHDGISSDTEDVSPNIPESVKVYNGDVLFSWSASLEVMLWAYGLGGLNQHIFKVTSANDFPKSFYYFQLLNYVDVFKKMAEARKTTMGHITQDHLRQSTIAIPDDKDIVAKFEKRISPIFARMVKLQEEIQQLSKQRDELLPLLMNGQVSPLNCN
;
A
#
# COMPACT_ATOMS: atom_id res chain seq x y z
N MET A 1 -15.43 -28.16 -8.80
CA MET A 1 -15.69 -27.13 -7.76
C MET A 1 -14.38 -26.46 -7.31
N PHE A 2 -13.37 -27.16 -6.79
CA PHE A 2 -12.08 -26.56 -6.41
C PHE A 2 -11.39 -25.83 -7.55
N SER A 3 -11.30 -26.47 -8.72
CA SER A 3 -10.72 -25.83 -9.91
C SER A 3 -11.36 -24.47 -10.24
N THR A 4 -12.67 -24.31 -10.00
CA THR A 4 -13.39 -23.06 -10.26
C THR A 4 -13.05 -21.99 -9.23
N ILE A 5 -12.94 -22.34 -7.94
CA ILE A 5 -12.55 -21.41 -6.88
C ILE A 5 -11.11 -20.96 -7.09
N ASP A 6 -10.19 -21.91 -7.34
CA ASP A 6 -8.78 -21.58 -7.60
C ASP A 6 -8.59 -20.73 -8.85
N GLN A 7 -9.33 -21.01 -9.93
CA GLN A 7 -9.35 -20.19 -11.13
C GLN A 7 -9.84 -18.76 -10.83
N LYS A 8 -10.88 -18.60 -10.00
CA LYS A 8 -11.39 -17.29 -9.62
C LYS A 8 -10.40 -16.54 -8.75
N ILE A 9 -9.73 -17.19 -7.80
CA ILE A 9 -8.66 -16.62 -7.00
C ILE A 9 -7.51 -16.14 -7.91
N ALA A 10 -7.07 -16.98 -8.84
CA ALA A 10 -5.99 -16.66 -9.77
C ALA A 10 -6.39 -15.46 -10.67
N LEU A 11 -7.62 -15.44 -11.17
CA LEU A 11 -8.13 -14.31 -11.97
C LEU A 11 -8.17 -13.02 -11.16
N ASN A 12 -8.67 -13.06 -9.93
CA ASN A 12 -8.74 -11.86 -9.07
C ASN A 12 -7.33 -11.34 -8.73
N ARG A 13 -6.35 -12.22 -8.51
CA ARG A 13 -4.94 -11.84 -8.31
C ARG A 13 -4.37 -11.16 -9.55
N ALA A 14 -4.60 -11.72 -10.74
CA ALA A 14 -4.15 -11.12 -11.99
C ALA A 14 -4.80 -9.76 -12.25
N LEU A 15 -6.11 -9.62 -11.97
CA LEU A 15 -6.81 -8.34 -12.08
C LEU A 15 -6.25 -7.31 -11.10
N ASN A 16 -5.96 -7.71 -9.86
CA ASN A 16 -5.40 -6.82 -8.85
C ASN A 16 -4.03 -6.28 -9.27
N HIS A 17 -3.15 -7.18 -9.72
CA HIS A 17 -1.84 -6.81 -10.26
C HIS A 17 -1.96 -5.85 -11.45
N ASN A 18 -2.83 -6.14 -12.42
CA ASN A 18 -3.02 -5.28 -13.60
C ASN A 18 -3.55 -3.89 -13.22
N LEU A 19 -4.45 -3.80 -12.23
CA LEU A 19 -4.97 -2.52 -11.75
C LEU A 19 -3.87 -1.69 -11.07
N GLU A 20 -3.00 -2.32 -10.27
CA GLU A 20 -1.87 -1.65 -9.65
C GLU A 20 -0.87 -1.13 -10.69
N GLU A 21 -0.50 -1.97 -11.67
CA GLU A 21 0.36 -1.57 -12.78
C GLU A 21 -0.22 -0.41 -13.61
N MET A 22 -1.51 -0.45 -13.91
CA MET A 22 -2.19 0.65 -14.61
C MET A 22 -2.13 1.96 -13.81
N ALA A 23 -2.39 1.87 -12.51
CA ALA A 23 -2.36 3.05 -11.63
C ALA A 23 -0.93 3.60 -11.52
N LYS A 24 0.07 2.71 -11.41
CA LYS A 24 1.49 3.08 -11.39
C LYS A 24 1.93 3.72 -12.70
N GLN A 25 1.57 3.16 -13.85
CA GLN A 25 1.89 3.74 -15.16
C GLN A 25 1.31 5.15 -15.31
N LEU A 26 0.06 5.36 -14.86
CA LEU A 26 -0.56 6.70 -14.88
C LEU A 26 0.17 7.66 -13.93
N TYR A 27 0.60 7.19 -12.75
CA TYR A 27 1.41 7.96 -11.83
C TYR A 27 2.75 8.35 -12.46
N ASP A 28 3.45 7.40 -13.06
CA ASP A 28 4.75 7.65 -13.70
C ASP A 28 4.60 8.65 -14.86
N TYR A 29 3.56 8.54 -15.65
CA TYR A 29 3.25 9.49 -16.71
C TYR A 29 3.02 10.90 -16.19
N TRP A 30 2.27 11.06 -15.09
CA TRP A 30 1.95 12.38 -14.55
C TRP A 30 3.09 13.00 -13.73
N PHE A 31 3.74 12.22 -12.86
CA PHE A 31 4.61 12.74 -11.81
C PHE A 31 6.10 12.40 -11.97
N VAL A 32 6.42 11.42 -12.80
CA VAL A 32 7.81 11.10 -13.14
C VAL A 32 8.20 11.70 -14.50
N GLN A 33 7.34 11.55 -15.52
CA GLN A 33 7.53 12.11 -16.85
C GLN A 33 7.03 13.55 -16.95
N PHE A 34 6.18 14.02 -16.03
CA PHE A 34 5.55 15.34 -15.97
C PHE A 34 4.59 15.64 -17.12
N ASP A 35 3.96 14.61 -17.67
CA ASP A 35 2.95 14.72 -18.71
C ASP A 35 1.51 14.69 -18.15
N PHE A 36 1.30 15.29 -16.97
CA PHE A 36 -0.03 15.52 -16.44
C PHE A 36 -0.82 16.47 -17.37
N PRO A 37 -2.16 16.40 -17.41
CA PRO A 37 -2.97 17.25 -18.27
C PRO A 37 -2.84 18.74 -17.89
N ASP A 38 -2.44 19.57 -18.83
CA ASP A 38 -2.45 21.02 -18.73
C ASP A 38 -3.89 21.60 -18.76
N LYS A 39 -4.01 22.92 -18.80
CA LYS A 39 -5.30 23.63 -18.90
C LYS A 39 -6.08 23.28 -20.17
N ASN A 40 -5.38 22.86 -21.23
CA ASN A 40 -5.93 22.44 -22.52
C ASN A 40 -6.11 20.91 -22.62
N ARG A 41 -5.88 20.18 -21.52
CA ARG A 41 -5.89 18.71 -21.45
C ARG A 41 -4.80 18.03 -22.30
N LYS A 42 -3.75 18.77 -22.66
CA LYS A 42 -2.57 18.21 -23.35
C LYS A 42 -1.53 17.77 -22.31
N PRO A 43 -0.65 16.81 -22.65
CA PRO A 43 0.46 16.43 -21.80
C PRO A 43 1.37 17.63 -21.54
N TYR A 44 1.64 17.97 -20.27
CA TYR A 44 2.31 19.22 -19.92
C TYR A 44 3.70 19.34 -20.55
N LYS A 45 4.61 18.45 -20.22
CA LYS A 45 6.00 18.52 -20.68
C LYS A 45 6.11 18.31 -22.19
N SER A 46 5.47 17.27 -22.72
CA SER A 46 5.53 16.93 -24.16
C SER A 46 4.88 17.98 -25.06
N SER A 47 4.01 18.84 -24.52
CA SER A 47 3.40 19.96 -25.26
C SER A 47 4.14 21.29 -25.07
N GLY A 48 5.33 21.28 -24.46
CA GLY A 48 6.16 22.46 -24.29
C GLY A 48 5.91 23.22 -22.99
N GLY A 49 5.39 22.57 -21.96
CA GLY A 49 5.26 23.15 -20.62
C GLY A 49 6.59 23.62 -20.05
N THR A 50 6.58 24.76 -19.35
CA THR A 50 7.80 25.37 -18.80
C THR A 50 8.41 24.49 -17.72
N MET A 51 9.72 24.21 -17.86
CA MET A 51 10.50 23.38 -16.95
C MET A 51 11.64 24.20 -16.34
N THR A 52 11.83 24.05 -15.01
CA THR A 52 12.90 24.73 -14.26
C THR A 52 13.86 23.70 -13.68
N TYR A 53 15.17 23.94 -13.78
CA TYR A 53 16.16 23.05 -13.18
C TYR A 53 16.16 23.21 -11.66
N ASN A 54 16.06 22.07 -10.96
CA ASN A 54 16.12 22.05 -9.50
C ASN A 54 17.43 21.39 -9.03
N GLU A 55 18.24 22.17 -8.30
CA GLU A 55 19.56 21.77 -7.83
C GLU A 55 19.53 20.58 -6.84
N ASN A 56 18.48 20.51 -5.99
CA ASN A 56 18.37 19.45 -4.99
C ASN A 56 17.95 18.11 -5.62
N LEU A 57 17.07 18.16 -6.63
CA LEU A 57 16.62 16.98 -7.38
C LEU A 57 17.55 16.64 -8.55
N LYS A 58 18.50 17.53 -8.90
CA LYS A 58 19.43 17.41 -10.04
C LYS A 58 18.71 17.07 -11.36
N ARG A 59 17.52 17.63 -11.55
CA ARG A 59 16.69 17.43 -12.74
C ARG A 59 15.77 18.61 -13.00
N TYR A 60 15.24 18.67 -14.21
CA TYR A 60 14.18 19.61 -14.55
C TYR A 60 12.85 19.14 -13.95
N ILE A 61 12.11 20.06 -13.34
CA ILE A 61 10.76 19.89 -12.83
C ILE A 61 9.84 20.96 -13.43
N PRO A 62 8.52 20.77 -13.47
CA PRO A 62 7.59 21.79 -13.97
C PRO A 62 7.69 23.08 -13.17
N GLU A 63 7.44 24.21 -13.81
CA GLU A 63 7.24 25.49 -13.11
C GLU A 63 6.07 25.36 -12.12
N GLY A 64 6.20 25.96 -10.92
CA GLY A 64 5.23 25.80 -9.82
C GLY A 64 5.32 24.44 -9.12
N TRP A 65 6.50 23.81 -9.19
CA TRP A 65 6.84 22.65 -8.38
C TRP A 65 8.09 22.94 -7.55
N HIS A 66 8.20 22.30 -6.40
CA HIS A 66 9.37 22.43 -5.53
C HIS A 66 9.96 21.07 -5.16
N CYS A 67 11.16 21.10 -4.60
CA CYS A 67 11.76 19.95 -3.95
C CYS A 67 11.32 19.92 -2.49
N GLY A 68 10.59 18.87 -2.10
CA GLY A 68 10.19 18.60 -0.73
C GLY A 68 10.61 17.21 -0.28
N ASN A 69 10.02 16.74 0.81
CA ASN A 69 10.29 15.42 1.37
C ASN A 69 8.98 14.65 1.66
N LEU A 70 9.11 13.37 2.00
CA LEU A 70 7.95 12.51 2.24
C LEU A 70 7.06 12.96 3.41
N PHE A 71 7.61 13.66 4.41
CA PHE A 71 6.80 14.19 5.52
C PHE A 71 5.93 15.39 5.13
N GLU A 72 6.23 16.05 4.01
CA GLU A 72 5.35 17.11 3.50
C GLU A 72 4.04 16.57 2.93
N ILE A 73 4.05 15.32 2.46
CA ILE A 73 2.88 14.71 1.80
C ILE A 73 2.21 13.62 2.62
N ALA A 74 2.91 13.07 3.63
CA ALA A 74 2.39 11.96 4.43
C ALA A 74 2.88 12.01 5.88
N THR A 75 2.05 11.47 6.77
CA THR A 75 2.36 11.21 8.18
C THR A 75 2.64 9.73 8.35
N PHE A 76 3.71 9.39 9.07
CA PHE A 76 4.16 8.03 9.32
C PHE A 76 3.96 7.69 10.80
N THR A 77 2.92 6.94 11.11
CA THR A 77 2.61 6.49 12.48
C THR A 77 3.17 5.10 12.70
N ASN A 78 4.08 4.96 13.67
CA ASN A 78 4.66 3.67 14.01
C ASN A 78 3.64 2.78 14.73
N GLY A 79 3.67 1.49 14.44
CA GLY A 79 2.88 0.52 15.19
C GLY A 79 3.39 0.30 16.62
N LEU A 80 2.79 -0.65 17.33
CA LEU A 80 3.04 -0.96 18.73
C LEU A 80 3.92 -2.21 18.91
N ALA A 81 4.59 -2.29 20.06
CA ALA A 81 5.10 -3.55 20.60
C ALA A 81 3.92 -4.39 21.09
N CYS A 82 3.19 -5.03 20.15
CA CYS A 82 1.90 -5.68 20.39
C CYS A 82 1.94 -6.74 21.52
N GLN A 83 3.11 -7.36 21.77
CA GLN A 83 3.30 -8.30 22.88
C GLN A 83 3.03 -7.68 24.27
N LYS A 84 3.03 -6.35 24.39
CA LYS A 84 2.71 -5.62 25.63
C LYS A 84 1.21 -5.34 25.79
N PHE A 85 0.41 -5.61 24.76
CA PHE A 85 -1.02 -5.30 24.70
C PHE A 85 -1.81 -6.57 24.45
N ARG A 86 -1.61 -7.60 25.29
CA ARG A 86 -2.34 -8.87 25.17
C ARG A 86 -3.83 -8.68 25.43
N PRO A 87 -4.70 -9.42 24.72
CA PRO A 87 -6.15 -9.43 24.99
C PRO A 87 -6.43 -9.85 26.44
N LYS A 88 -7.44 -9.27 27.05
CA LYS A 88 -7.96 -9.68 28.35
C LYS A 88 -9.15 -10.61 28.19
N ASP A 89 -9.51 -11.31 29.27
CA ASP A 89 -10.69 -12.18 29.27
C ASP A 89 -11.96 -11.40 28.90
N GLY A 90 -12.71 -11.94 27.95
CA GLY A 90 -13.94 -11.34 27.43
C GLY A 90 -13.75 -10.31 26.32
N GLU A 91 -12.52 -9.94 25.93
CA GLU A 91 -12.28 -9.09 24.78
C GLU A 91 -12.33 -9.92 23.48
N VAL A 92 -12.88 -9.32 22.41
CA VAL A 92 -12.74 -9.87 21.04
C VAL A 92 -11.40 -9.36 20.49
N PRO A 93 -10.39 -10.22 20.33
CA PRO A 93 -9.05 -9.77 19.96
C PRO A 93 -8.98 -9.27 18.52
N LEU A 94 -7.94 -8.48 18.23
CA LEU A 94 -7.58 -8.09 16.88
C LEU A 94 -6.32 -8.83 16.45
N PRO A 95 -6.22 -9.28 15.18
CA PRO A 95 -5.00 -9.87 14.66
C PRO A 95 -3.86 -8.83 14.62
N VAL A 96 -2.66 -9.25 14.97
CA VAL A 96 -1.44 -8.44 14.89
C VAL A 96 -0.93 -8.46 13.46
N ILE A 97 -0.81 -7.27 12.85
CA ILE A 97 -0.25 -7.11 11.51
C ILE A 97 1.26 -6.93 11.62
N LYS A 98 2.00 -7.96 11.25
CA LYS A 98 3.46 -7.98 11.09
C LYS A 98 3.82 -8.05 9.60
N ILE A 99 5.10 -8.06 9.29
CA ILE A 99 5.59 -8.19 7.90
C ILE A 99 5.10 -9.50 7.26
N ARG A 100 5.00 -10.59 8.04
CA ARG A 100 4.43 -11.84 7.56
C ARG A 100 2.98 -11.67 7.10
N GLU A 101 2.16 -11.02 7.91
CA GLU A 101 0.75 -10.78 7.58
C GLU A 101 0.58 -9.81 6.40
N MET A 102 1.57 -8.94 6.12
CA MET A 102 1.57 -8.14 4.90
C MET A 102 1.72 -9.01 3.64
N HIS A 103 2.54 -10.07 3.68
CA HIS A 103 2.77 -10.98 2.56
C HIS A 103 1.69 -12.06 2.44
N ASP A 104 1.41 -12.75 3.55
CA ASP A 104 0.63 -13.98 3.54
C ASP A 104 -0.84 -13.77 3.92
N GLY A 105 -1.17 -12.58 4.44
CA GLY A 105 -2.46 -12.31 5.04
C GLY A 105 -2.59 -12.86 6.46
N ILE A 106 -3.80 -12.78 7.01
CA ILE A 106 -4.12 -13.28 8.35
C ILE A 106 -4.39 -14.78 8.29
N SER A 107 -3.80 -15.52 9.23
CA SER A 107 -3.93 -16.97 9.37
C SER A 107 -4.26 -17.37 10.82
N SER A 108 -4.46 -18.67 11.06
CA SER A 108 -4.62 -19.23 12.42
C SER A 108 -3.43 -18.99 13.34
N ASP A 109 -2.24 -18.78 12.76
CA ASP A 109 -1.00 -18.56 13.50
C ASP A 109 -0.70 -17.08 13.74
N THR A 110 -1.59 -16.18 13.29
CA THR A 110 -1.47 -14.75 13.55
C THR A 110 -1.70 -14.48 15.04
N GLU A 111 -0.77 -13.75 15.64
CA GLU A 111 -0.90 -13.36 17.06
C GLU A 111 -2.03 -12.36 17.27
N ASP A 112 -2.54 -12.32 18.50
CA ASP A 112 -3.62 -11.44 18.90
C ASP A 112 -3.14 -10.25 19.76
N VAL A 113 -3.83 -9.12 19.62
CA VAL A 113 -3.67 -7.92 20.41
C VAL A 113 -5.03 -7.44 20.94
N SER A 114 -5.05 -6.77 22.10
CA SER A 114 -6.27 -6.19 22.67
C SER A 114 -6.94 -5.21 21.70
N PRO A 115 -8.27 -5.19 21.59
CA PRO A 115 -9.01 -4.20 20.81
C PRO A 115 -8.89 -2.78 21.37
N ASN A 116 -8.44 -2.65 22.65
CA ASN A 116 -8.29 -1.37 23.36
C ASN A 116 -6.94 -0.68 23.13
N ILE A 117 -6.29 -0.94 21.98
CA ILE A 117 -5.13 -0.18 21.50
C ILE A 117 -5.56 1.18 20.93
N PRO A 118 -4.64 2.18 20.89
CA PRO A 118 -4.94 3.49 20.28
C PRO A 118 -5.45 3.36 18.83
N GLU A 119 -6.42 4.21 18.48
CA GLU A 119 -7.01 4.20 17.13
C GLU A 119 -5.99 4.46 16.01
N SER A 120 -4.96 5.27 16.31
CA SER A 120 -3.89 5.60 15.36
C SER A 120 -3.09 4.39 14.87
N VAL A 121 -3.10 3.28 15.61
CA VAL A 121 -2.39 2.03 15.27
C VAL A 121 -3.33 0.89 14.90
N LYS A 122 -4.64 1.13 14.87
CA LYS A 122 -5.58 0.23 14.22
C LYS A 122 -5.51 0.42 12.71
N VAL A 123 -5.60 -0.69 12.00
CA VAL A 123 -5.51 -0.74 10.54
C VAL A 123 -6.80 -1.26 9.97
N TYR A 124 -7.31 -0.56 8.95
CA TYR A 124 -8.54 -0.86 8.25
C TYR A 124 -8.25 -1.12 6.77
N ASN A 125 -9.19 -1.79 6.08
CA ASN A 125 -9.10 -1.99 4.64
C ASN A 125 -8.94 -0.66 3.89
N GLY A 126 -7.96 -0.59 3.01
CA GLY A 126 -7.60 0.61 2.26
C GLY A 126 -6.59 1.54 2.97
N ASP A 127 -6.11 1.19 4.17
CA ASP A 127 -4.98 1.89 4.78
C ASP A 127 -3.67 1.56 4.03
N VAL A 128 -2.78 2.55 3.97
CA VAL A 128 -1.44 2.37 3.40
C VAL A 128 -0.49 1.96 4.51
N LEU A 129 0.18 0.83 4.31
CA LEU A 129 1.20 0.31 5.20
C LEU A 129 2.58 0.38 4.54
N PHE A 130 3.58 0.71 5.34
CA PHE A 130 4.98 0.70 4.93
C PHE A 130 5.84 -0.03 5.96
N SER A 131 6.37 -1.20 5.58
CA SER A 131 7.36 -1.92 6.40
C SER A 131 8.73 -1.28 6.22
N TRP A 132 9.34 -0.87 7.34
CA TRP A 132 10.63 -0.18 7.34
C TRP A 132 11.80 -1.04 7.84
N SER A 133 11.53 -2.31 8.11
CA SER A 133 12.47 -3.29 8.66
C SER A 133 12.39 -4.59 7.87
N ALA A 134 13.50 -5.31 7.76
CA ALA A 134 13.65 -6.56 7.03
C ALA A 134 13.32 -6.44 5.52
N SER A 135 12.07 -6.49 5.12
CA SER A 135 11.67 -6.21 3.74
C SER A 135 10.99 -4.86 3.66
N LEU A 136 11.53 -3.96 2.81
CA LEU A 136 10.94 -2.65 2.55
C LEU A 136 9.82 -2.79 1.54
N GLU A 137 8.58 -2.58 1.99
CA GLU A 137 7.39 -2.79 1.17
C GLU A 137 6.31 -1.78 1.50
N VAL A 138 5.61 -1.34 0.48
CA VAL A 138 4.43 -0.47 0.59
C VAL A 138 3.24 -1.21 0.02
N MET A 139 2.11 -1.22 0.73
CA MET A 139 0.89 -1.86 0.26
C MET A 139 -0.38 -1.16 0.73
N LEU A 140 -1.47 -1.40 0.03
CA LEU A 140 -2.82 -1.16 0.51
C LEU A 140 -3.28 -2.37 1.31
N TRP A 141 -3.58 -2.18 2.59
CA TRP A 141 -4.12 -3.24 3.43
C TRP A 141 -5.56 -3.60 3.03
N ALA A 142 -5.87 -4.89 3.00
CA ALA A 142 -7.21 -5.36 2.65
C ALA A 142 -7.56 -6.70 3.34
N TYR A 143 -7.02 -6.95 4.54
CA TYR A 143 -7.26 -8.18 5.30
C TYR A 143 -8.08 -7.94 6.58
N GLY A 144 -8.87 -6.88 6.62
CA GLY A 144 -9.74 -6.56 7.74
C GLY A 144 -9.08 -5.71 8.81
N LEU A 145 -9.80 -5.55 9.94
CA LEU A 145 -9.33 -4.79 11.08
C LEU A 145 -8.21 -5.53 11.81
N GLY A 146 -7.12 -4.83 12.12
CA GLY A 146 -6.01 -5.39 12.90
C GLY A 146 -5.23 -4.35 13.68
N GLY A 147 -4.30 -4.80 14.53
CA GLY A 147 -3.38 -3.96 15.28
C GLY A 147 -1.98 -3.96 14.68
N LEU A 148 -1.42 -2.79 14.45
CA LEU A 148 -0.15 -2.61 13.73
C LEU A 148 1.05 -2.88 14.61
N ASN A 149 1.96 -3.74 14.15
CA ASN A 149 3.23 -4.04 14.83
C ASN A 149 4.25 -2.91 14.63
N GLN A 150 5.15 -2.75 15.62
CA GLN A 150 6.15 -1.68 15.69
C GLN A 150 7.11 -1.55 14.50
N HIS A 151 7.21 -2.55 13.63
CA HIS A 151 8.11 -2.56 12.46
C HIS A 151 7.46 -2.07 11.17
N ILE A 152 6.25 -1.54 11.27
CA ILE A 152 5.45 -1.07 10.15
C ILE A 152 4.91 0.32 10.49
N PHE A 153 4.92 1.23 9.51
CA PHE A 153 4.21 2.49 9.58
C PHE A 153 2.81 2.36 8.97
N LYS A 154 1.82 2.94 9.63
CA LYS A 154 0.58 3.38 9.00
C LYS A 154 0.84 4.74 8.39
N VAL A 155 0.62 4.87 7.08
CA VAL A 155 0.87 6.10 6.32
C VAL A 155 -0.45 6.78 6.02
N THR A 156 -0.57 8.03 6.46
CA THR A 156 -1.78 8.85 6.28
C THR A 156 -1.43 10.17 5.62
N SER A 157 -2.44 10.91 5.18
CA SER A 157 -2.26 12.22 4.55
C SER A 157 -1.59 13.23 5.49
N ALA A 158 -0.70 14.03 4.95
CA ALA A 158 -0.25 15.29 5.52
C ALA A 158 -0.56 16.41 4.51
N ASN A 159 -0.84 17.61 5.02
CA ASN A 159 -1.12 18.78 4.20
C ASN A 159 -2.12 18.54 3.06
N ASP A 160 -3.15 17.73 3.32
CA ASP A 160 -4.23 17.38 2.37
C ASP A 160 -3.77 16.71 1.06
N PHE A 161 -2.57 16.13 1.03
CA PHE A 161 -2.17 15.32 -0.11
C PHE A 161 -2.97 14.01 -0.16
N PRO A 162 -3.51 13.65 -1.33
CA PRO A 162 -4.38 12.48 -1.45
C PRO A 162 -3.60 11.17 -1.39
N LYS A 163 -4.31 10.08 -1.03
CA LYS A 163 -3.76 8.74 -0.83
C LYS A 163 -2.96 8.25 -2.04
N SER A 164 -3.49 8.40 -3.24
CA SER A 164 -2.81 7.92 -4.44
C SER A 164 -1.46 8.59 -4.66
N PHE A 165 -1.33 9.89 -4.30
CA PHE A 165 -0.08 10.60 -4.50
C PHE A 165 0.99 10.10 -3.54
N TYR A 166 0.73 10.08 -2.22
CA TYR A 166 1.76 9.63 -1.27
C TYR A 166 2.03 8.11 -1.37
N TYR A 167 1.05 7.30 -1.76
CA TYR A 167 1.25 5.86 -2.00
C TYR A 167 2.30 5.62 -3.08
N PHE A 168 2.13 6.20 -4.26
CA PHE A 168 3.07 6.00 -5.37
C PHE A 168 4.39 6.74 -5.19
N GLN A 169 4.39 7.92 -4.53
CA GLN A 169 5.64 8.58 -4.15
C GLN A 169 6.48 7.68 -3.25
N LEU A 170 5.86 7.09 -2.23
CA LEU A 170 6.53 6.18 -1.31
C LEU A 170 6.97 4.90 -2.02
N LEU A 171 6.11 4.30 -2.85
CA LEU A 171 6.42 3.10 -3.62
C LEU A 171 7.66 3.31 -4.52
N ASN A 172 7.73 4.43 -5.23
CA ASN A 172 8.89 4.76 -6.06
C ASN A 172 10.15 5.05 -5.22
N TYR A 173 9.97 5.60 -4.01
CA TYR A 173 11.10 5.92 -3.14
C TYR A 173 11.66 4.69 -2.40
N VAL A 174 10.90 3.60 -2.29
CA VAL A 174 11.36 2.32 -1.71
C VAL A 174 12.62 1.81 -2.40
N ASP A 175 12.73 1.93 -3.72
CA ASP A 175 13.92 1.49 -4.45
C ASP A 175 15.17 2.34 -4.12
N VAL A 176 14.97 3.62 -3.82
CA VAL A 176 16.03 4.50 -3.31
C VAL A 176 16.46 4.04 -1.92
N PHE A 177 15.50 3.73 -1.05
CA PHE A 177 15.78 3.22 0.30
C PHE A 177 16.51 1.88 0.26
N LYS A 178 16.13 0.95 -0.61
CA LYS A 178 16.83 -0.34 -0.81
C LYS A 178 18.30 -0.12 -1.19
N LYS A 179 18.56 0.75 -2.18
CA LYS A 179 19.93 1.10 -2.58
C LYS A 179 20.72 1.76 -1.45
N MET A 180 20.11 2.62 -0.65
CA MET A 180 20.76 3.24 0.52
C MET A 180 21.10 2.21 1.60
N ALA A 181 20.23 1.24 1.83
CA ALA A 181 20.46 0.15 2.79
C ALA A 181 21.62 -0.77 2.34
N GLU A 182 21.64 -1.14 1.06
CA GLU A 182 22.72 -1.95 0.46
C GLU A 182 24.07 -1.25 0.54
N ALA A 183 24.13 0.05 0.25
CA ALA A 183 25.37 0.83 0.28
C ALA A 183 26.02 0.89 1.69
N ARG A 184 25.22 0.78 2.74
CA ARG A 184 25.71 0.82 4.14
C ARG A 184 26.21 -0.53 4.67
N LYS A 185 26.12 -1.62 3.89
CA LYS A 185 26.51 -3.00 4.29
C LYS A 185 25.94 -3.43 5.65
N THR A 186 24.80 -2.88 6.05
CA THR A 186 24.13 -3.29 7.28
C THR A 186 23.27 -4.51 6.97
N THR A 187 23.44 -5.57 7.75
CA THR A 187 22.79 -6.89 7.59
C THR A 187 21.25 -6.82 7.70
N MET A 188 20.70 -5.69 8.14
CA MET A 188 19.27 -5.35 8.13
C MET A 188 19.12 -3.85 7.80
N GLY A 189 18.68 -3.56 6.59
CA GLY A 189 18.38 -2.21 6.17
C GLY A 189 17.17 -1.64 6.93
N HIS A 190 17.44 -0.98 8.05
CA HIS A 190 16.41 -0.24 8.76
C HIS A 190 16.26 1.16 8.15
N ILE A 191 15.07 1.52 7.71
CA ILE A 191 14.73 2.88 7.34
C ILE A 191 14.26 3.62 8.58
N THR A 192 14.97 4.67 8.95
CA THR A 192 14.64 5.53 10.08
C THR A 192 13.79 6.73 9.60
N GLN A 193 13.15 7.42 10.55
CA GLN A 193 12.46 8.67 10.24
C GLN A 193 13.38 9.74 9.61
N ASP A 194 14.68 9.73 9.94
CA ASP A 194 15.65 10.64 9.34
C ASP A 194 15.85 10.38 7.84
N HIS A 195 15.82 9.12 7.40
CA HIS A 195 15.84 8.78 5.99
C HIS A 195 14.60 9.32 5.25
N LEU A 196 13.42 9.25 5.88
CA LEU A 196 12.19 9.84 5.33
C LEU A 196 12.30 11.37 5.26
N ARG A 197 12.91 12.04 6.26
CA ARG A 197 13.14 13.51 6.26
C ARG A 197 14.14 13.95 5.20
N GLN A 198 15.15 13.13 4.92
CA GLN A 198 16.18 13.40 3.91
C GLN A 198 15.74 13.00 2.50
N SER A 199 14.53 12.46 2.35
CA SER A 199 14.01 12.14 1.01
C SER A 199 13.85 13.42 0.19
N THR A 200 14.10 13.32 -1.11
CA THR A 200 13.95 14.42 -2.06
C THR A 200 12.97 14.01 -3.15
N ILE A 201 11.82 14.66 -3.17
CA ILE A 201 10.74 14.39 -4.12
C ILE A 201 10.25 15.69 -4.76
N ALA A 202 9.74 15.61 -5.99
CA ALA A 202 9.10 16.72 -6.65
C ALA A 202 7.64 16.83 -6.22
N ILE A 203 7.24 17.98 -5.70
CA ILE A 203 5.90 18.23 -5.17
C ILE A 203 5.28 19.40 -5.95
N PRO A 204 4.04 19.26 -6.49
CA PRO A 204 3.35 20.38 -7.10
C PRO A 204 2.83 21.36 -6.04
N ASP A 205 3.02 22.65 -6.27
CA ASP A 205 2.44 23.72 -5.43
C ASP A 205 0.91 23.79 -5.63
N ASP A 206 0.45 23.53 -6.86
CA ASP A 206 -0.96 23.43 -7.19
C ASP A 206 -1.50 22.01 -6.89
N LYS A 207 -2.25 21.88 -5.80
CA LYS A 207 -2.87 20.62 -5.38
C LYS A 207 -3.99 20.11 -6.32
N ASP A 208 -4.46 20.93 -7.23
CA ASP A 208 -5.49 20.55 -8.19
C ASP A 208 -5.04 19.39 -9.08
N ILE A 209 -3.74 19.33 -9.40
CA ILE A 209 -3.13 18.24 -10.17
C ILE A 209 -3.27 16.91 -9.41
N VAL A 210 -2.88 16.88 -8.14
CA VAL A 210 -2.96 15.65 -7.32
C VAL A 210 -4.41 15.27 -7.03
N ALA A 211 -5.32 16.24 -6.88
CA ALA A 211 -6.75 15.96 -6.71
C ALA A 211 -7.38 15.35 -7.97
N LYS A 212 -6.99 15.83 -9.15
CA LYS A 212 -7.42 15.23 -10.43
C LYS A 212 -6.88 13.81 -10.61
N PHE A 213 -5.66 13.55 -10.15
CA PHE A 213 -5.08 12.22 -10.14
C PHE A 213 -5.83 11.29 -9.20
N GLU A 214 -6.07 11.71 -7.95
CA GLU A 214 -6.85 10.95 -6.96
C GLU A 214 -8.21 10.53 -7.50
N LYS A 215 -8.92 11.44 -8.15
CA LYS A 215 -10.23 11.14 -8.74
C LYS A 215 -10.18 9.98 -9.76
N ARG A 216 -9.04 9.76 -10.41
CA ARG A 216 -8.85 8.65 -11.36
C ARG A 216 -8.43 7.37 -10.66
N ILE A 217 -7.63 7.48 -9.59
CA ILE A 217 -7.01 6.33 -8.93
C ILE A 217 -7.87 5.78 -7.79
N SER A 218 -8.61 6.62 -7.07
CA SER A 218 -9.41 6.14 -5.92
C SER A 218 -10.40 5.02 -6.28
N PRO A 219 -11.08 5.01 -7.45
CA PRO A 219 -11.90 3.86 -7.84
C PRO A 219 -11.09 2.58 -8.10
N ILE A 220 -9.86 2.72 -8.60
CA ILE A 220 -8.94 1.59 -8.82
C ILE A 220 -8.55 1.00 -7.46
N PHE A 221 -8.12 1.83 -6.51
CA PHE A 221 -7.79 1.39 -5.15
C PHE A 221 -8.97 0.71 -4.46
N ALA A 222 -10.17 1.28 -4.57
CA ALA A 222 -11.37 0.66 -4.04
C ALA A 222 -11.66 -0.71 -4.68
N ARG A 223 -11.41 -0.87 -5.97
CA ARG A 223 -11.56 -2.14 -6.67
C ARG A 223 -10.50 -3.16 -6.24
N MET A 224 -9.25 -2.73 -6.07
CA MET A 224 -8.16 -3.58 -5.58
C MET A 224 -8.46 -4.16 -4.20
N VAL A 225 -8.95 -3.32 -3.27
CA VAL A 225 -9.36 -3.76 -1.93
C VAL A 225 -10.47 -4.81 -2.02
N LYS A 226 -11.52 -4.56 -2.82
CA LYS A 226 -12.63 -5.51 -3.00
C LYS A 226 -12.18 -6.84 -3.60
N LEU A 227 -11.29 -6.82 -4.57
CA LEU A 227 -10.73 -8.05 -5.15
C LEU A 227 -9.96 -8.86 -4.11
N GLN A 228 -9.20 -8.19 -3.25
CA GLN A 228 -8.45 -8.85 -2.18
C GLN A 228 -9.39 -9.44 -1.13
N GLU A 229 -10.46 -8.74 -0.75
CA GLU A 229 -11.50 -9.27 0.14
C GLU A 229 -12.18 -10.52 -0.48
N GLU A 230 -12.48 -10.49 -1.78
CA GLU A 230 -13.05 -11.63 -2.50
C GLU A 230 -12.08 -12.83 -2.52
N ILE A 231 -10.77 -12.58 -2.72
CA ILE A 231 -9.73 -13.62 -2.64
C ILE A 231 -9.72 -14.30 -1.27
N GLN A 232 -9.79 -13.51 -0.19
CA GLN A 232 -9.82 -14.06 1.17
C GLN A 232 -11.06 -14.92 1.41
N GLN A 233 -12.24 -14.44 1.02
CA GLN A 233 -13.48 -15.21 1.18
C GLN A 233 -13.43 -16.53 0.41
N LEU A 234 -12.95 -16.50 -0.84
CA LEU A 234 -12.81 -17.70 -1.66
C LEU A 234 -11.78 -18.67 -1.09
N SER A 235 -10.65 -18.15 -0.59
CA SER A 235 -9.63 -18.98 0.06
C SER A 235 -10.18 -19.67 1.32
N LYS A 236 -10.89 -18.92 2.16
CA LYS A 236 -11.55 -19.48 3.34
C LYS A 236 -12.58 -20.56 2.98
N GLN A 237 -13.43 -20.31 2.01
CA GLN A 237 -14.41 -21.29 1.51
C GLN A 237 -13.73 -22.56 0.97
N ARG A 238 -12.65 -22.40 0.22
CA ARG A 238 -11.86 -23.52 -0.29
C ARG A 238 -11.32 -24.38 0.86
N ASP A 239 -10.70 -23.73 1.85
CA ASP A 239 -10.04 -24.41 2.96
C ASP A 239 -11.06 -25.10 3.90
N GLU A 240 -12.26 -24.54 4.05
CA GLU A 240 -13.38 -25.16 4.79
C GLU A 240 -13.99 -26.37 4.05
N LEU A 241 -14.06 -26.31 2.71
CA LEU A 241 -14.63 -27.40 1.90
C LEU A 241 -13.65 -28.57 1.71
N LEU A 242 -12.35 -28.32 1.74
CA LEU A 242 -11.33 -29.35 1.47
C LEU A 242 -11.43 -30.56 2.40
N PRO A 243 -11.53 -30.43 3.74
CA PRO A 243 -11.70 -31.60 4.64
C PRO A 243 -13.01 -32.35 4.42
N LEU A 244 -14.10 -31.62 4.11
CA LEU A 244 -15.42 -32.22 3.89
C LEU A 244 -15.44 -33.13 2.64
N LEU A 245 -14.74 -32.75 1.59
CA LEU A 245 -14.60 -33.53 0.38
C LEU A 245 -13.65 -34.70 0.56
N MET A 246 -12.55 -34.54 1.29
CA MET A 246 -11.63 -35.62 1.62
C MET A 246 -12.30 -36.71 2.48
N ASN A 247 -13.23 -36.32 3.34
CA ASN A 247 -13.98 -37.23 4.20
C ASN A 247 -15.24 -37.82 3.51
N GLY A 248 -15.49 -37.49 2.23
CA GLY A 248 -16.67 -37.99 1.49
C GLY A 248 -18.01 -37.43 1.99
N GLN A 249 -18.00 -36.36 2.81
CA GLN A 249 -19.21 -35.76 3.38
C GLN A 249 -19.96 -34.87 2.40
N VAL A 250 -19.30 -34.46 1.32
CA VAL A 250 -19.87 -33.66 0.24
C VAL A 250 -19.41 -34.22 -1.09
N SER A 251 -20.34 -34.57 -1.98
CA SER A 251 -20.04 -34.96 -3.35
C SER A 251 -20.01 -33.69 -4.23
N PRO A 252 -19.05 -33.54 -5.16
CA PRO A 252 -19.15 -32.51 -6.18
C PRO A 252 -20.41 -32.83 -7.01
N LEU A 253 -21.39 -31.90 -7.01
CA LEU A 253 -22.54 -32.02 -7.90
C LEU A 253 -22.00 -32.07 -9.34
N ASN A 254 -22.29 -33.20 -10.01
CA ASN A 254 -22.09 -33.34 -11.44
C ASN A 254 -23.07 -32.32 -12.10
N CYS A 255 -22.59 -31.15 -12.48
CA CYS A 255 -23.26 -30.31 -13.44
C CYS A 255 -23.09 -30.97 -14.82
N ASN A 256 -24.12 -31.70 -15.27
CA ASN A 256 -24.31 -32.05 -16.67
C ASN A 256 -24.58 -30.82 -17.49
#